data_6508cad6bf4b40ffd5e997fdc2458dce
#
_entry.id   6508cad6bf4b40ffd5e997fdc2458dce
#
_cell.length_a   1.000
_cell.length_b   1.000
_cell.length_c   1.000
_cell.angle_alpha   90.00
_cell.angle_beta   90.00
_cell.angle_gamma   90.00
#
_symmetry.space_group_name_H-M   'P 1'
#
loop_
_entity.id
_entity.type
_entity.pdbx_description
1 polymer ?
#
loop_
_entity_poly.entity_id
_entity_poly.type
_entity_poly.pdbx_seq_one_letter_code
_entity_poly.pdbx_strand_id
1 'polypeptide(L)'
;MDVYYPVIKIFSTDNSLLNKKICHIMISFFPGHKRSKMTYFDSTVQASMRKEVLTDKASDSGDTVLKGTIKSDQAFDHFDANKDGKLDQKEFDDLLADLFRDATGKPHPIDGTKSSELFAMFKDSAEDGITLQAFQKCWDCWIKHILRPISALVVVDVQNDFISGSLAIKSQPAKEDGADLVPIINGLLDTVPFDNIIYSQDWHPKKHISFFDNLNLPGRDFAEDSPIKKEDATLFSNVIFQGPPRTDQTLWPRHCVQGTEGADFHKDLTMHPLGLIVQKGTNPNIDSYSAFFDNGKLAKTELDEKLKEKGVTDVYTCGIATDVCVSFTSNDAQDLGYRTILVDNASGGITPEGISKTKNDIKAKHGIIVNSSEVKDLVQGLNRPFELGYAKALQCKS
;
A
#
# COMPACT_ATOMS: atom_id res chain seq x y z
N MET A 1 25.51 -25.50 15.64
CA MET A 1 26.49 -24.38 15.61
C MET A 1 25.71 -23.17 15.99
N ASP A 2 25.80 -22.78 17.26
CA ASP A 2 25.04 -21.67 17.82
C ASP A 2 25.71 -20.36 17.41
N VAL A 3 24.98 -19.51 16.68
CA VAL A 3 25.44 -18.17 16.33
C VAL A 3 25.00 -17.22 17.45
N TYR A 4 25.94 -16.94 18.35
CA TYR A 4 25.78 -15.89 19.37
C TYR A 4 25.80 -14.52 18.73
N TYR A 5 24.72 -13.73 18.89
CA TYR A 5 24.73 -12.29 18.65
C TYR A 5 25.24 -11.58 19.92
N PRO A 6 26.28 -10.77 19.85
CA PRO A 6 26.75 -10.03 21.01
C PRO A 6 25.80 -8.88 21.33
N VAL A 7 25.18 -8.92 22.51
CA VAL A 7 24.50 -7.77 23.11
C VAL A 7 25.56 -6.81 23.60
N ILE A 8 25.80 -5.73 22.85
CA ILE A 8 26.71 -4.65 23.28
C ILE A 8 25.94 -3.71 24.23
N LYS A 9 26.17 -3.84 25.53
CA LYS A 9 25.78 -2.82 26.52
C LYS A 9 26.79 -1.67 26.46
N ILE A 10 26.38 -0.52 25.93
CA ILE A 10 27.20 0.68 25.93
C ILE A 10 26.73 1.59 27.09
N PHE A 11 27.51 1.70 28.14
CA PHE A 11 27.39 2.74 29.15
C PHE A 11 28.33 3.87 28.77
N SER A 12 27.79 5.04 28.41
CA SER A 12 28.58 6.28 28.30
C SER A 12 27.73 7.46 28.72
N THR A 13 28.26 8.26 29.62
CA THR A 13 27.67 9.50 30.16
C THR A 13 28.01 10.72 29.32
N ASP A 14 28.74 10.58 28.21
CA ASP A 14 29.18 11.70 27.36
C ASP A 14 28.44 11.68 26.01
N ASN A 15 27.43 12.55 25.88
CA ASN A 15 26.59 12.70 24.70
C ASN A 15 27.37 13.17 23.45
N SER A 16 28.54 13.77 23.56
CA SER A 16 29.33 14.26 22.42
C SER A 16 30.03 13.10 21.67
N LEU A 17 30.46 12.09 22.42
CA LEU A 17 31.09 10.87 21.86
C LEU A 17 30.06 9.90 21.28
N LEU A 18 28.84 9.85 21.85
CA LEU A 18 27.76 9.02 21.37
C LEU A 18 27.31 9.46 19.96
N ASN A 19 27.15 10.75 19.73
CA ASN A 19 26.78 11.31 18.44
C ASN A 19 27.84 11.05 17.35
N LYS A 20 29.12 11.09 17.67
CA LYS A 20 30.21 10.76 16.73
C LYS A 20 30.25 9.25 16.42
N LYS A 21 30.04 8.37 17.41
CA LYS A 21 30.03 6.90 17.18
C LYS A 21 28.80 6.42 16.43
N ILE A 22 27.62 6.98 16.69
CA ILE A 22 26.40 6.65 15.95
C ILE A 22 26.54 7.08 14.48
N CYS A 23 27.11 8.25 14.21
CA CYS A 23 27.41 8.70 12.87
C CYS A 23 28.42 7.77 12.13
N HIS A 24 29.41 7.22 12.86
CA HIS A 24 30.39 6.27 12.31
C HIS A 24 29.79 4.88 12.05
N ILE A 25 28.89 4.40 12.91
CA ILE A 25 28.20 3.10 12.74
C ILE A 25 27.23 3.16 11.55
N MET A 26 26.48 4.24 11.36
CA MET A 26 25.60 4.41 10.20
C MET A 26 26.38 4.52 8.88
N ILE A 27 27.58 5.10 8.87
CA ILE A 27 28.44 5.20 7.70
C ILE A 27 29.00 3.81 7.28
N SER A 28 29.11 2.87 8.24
CA SER A 28 29.61 1.51 7.96
C SER A 28 28.56 0.56 7.37
N PHE A 29 27.27 0.89 7.45
CA PHE A 29 26.20 0.08 6.87
C PHE A 29 25.91 0.37 5.39
N PHE A 30 26.52 1.41 4.80
CA PHE A 30 26.37 1.74 3.38
C PHE A 30 27.73 1.85 2.68
N PRO A 31 28.39 0.72 2.40
CA PRO A 31 29.66 0.78 1.63
C PRO A 31 29.32 1.00 0.15
N GLY A 32 29.66 2.15 -0.38
CA GLY A 32 29.74 2.34 -1.83
C GLY A 32 29.09 3.58 -2.43
N HIS A 33 28.42 4.43 -1.68
CA HIS A 33 27.77 5.61 -2.25
C HIS A 33 28.64 6.87 -2.08
N LYS A 34 28.99 7.52 -3.20
CA LYS A 34 29.55 8.87 -3.21
C LYS A 34 28.53 9.80 -2.56
N ARG A 35 28.93 10.57 -1.53
CA ARG A 35 28.09 11.55 -0.84
C ARG A 35 27.49 12.53 -1.85
N SER A 36 26.23 12.37 -2.23
CA SER A 36 25.42 13.49 -2.71
C SER A 36 25.21 14.46 -1.57
N LYS A 37 25.12 15.77 -1.85
CA LYS A 37 24.75 16.74 -0.81
C LYS A 37 23.36 16.36 -0.33
N MET A 38 23.23 16.10 0.99
CA MET A 38 21.93 15.87 1.63
C MET A 38 21.01 17.06 1.38
N THR A 39 19.82 16.79 0.91
CA THR A 39 18.83 17.83 0.62
C THR A 39 18.13 18.30 1.90
N TYR A 40 17.30 19.32 1.78
CA TYR A 40 16.54 19.85 2.91
C TYR A 40 15.63 18.76 3.52
N PHE A 41 14.82 18.09 2.71
CA PHE A 41 13.90 17.06 3.18
C PHE A 41 14.61 15.78 3.63
N ASP A 42 15.68 15.35 2.97
CA ASP A 42 16.44 14.16 3.40
C ASP A 42 17.08 14.35 4.78
N SER A 43 17.65 15.54 5.04
CA SER A 43 18.19 15.87 6.36
C SER A 43 17.12 15.80 7.45
N THR A 44 15.90 16.12 7.09
CA THR A 44 14.73 16.16 7.95
C THR A 44 14.15 14.80 8.24
N VAL A 45 13.95 13.95 7.21
CA VAL A 45 13.50 12.56 7.37
C VAL A 45 14.49 11.81 8.26
N GLN A 46 15.81 11.97 8.01
CA GLN A 46 16.85 11.35 8.85
C GLN A 46 16.89 11.89 10.29
N ALA A 47 16.64 13.18 10.48
CA ALA A 47 16.56 13.76 11.83
C ALA A 47 15.35 13.22 12.62
N SER A 48 14.25 12.94 11.93
CA SER A 48 13.05 12.32 12.51
C SER A 48 13.31 10.87 12.91
N MET A 49 13.89 10.05 12.02
CA MET A 49 14.24 8.65 12.31
C MET A 49 15.20 8.51 13.49
N ARG A 50 16.16 9.44 13.64
CA ARG A 50 17.07 9.46 14.79
C ARG A 50 16.36 9.70 16.12
N LYS A 51 15.22 10.40 16.12
CA LYS A 51 14.42 10.64 17.33
C LYS A 51 13.61 9.44 17.76
N GLU A 52 13.01 8.71 16.83
CA GLU A 52 12.25 7.50 17.15
C GLU A 52 13.15 6.44 17.82
N VAL A 53 14.37 6.26 17.33
CA VAL A 53 15.37 5.35 17.95
C VAL A 53 15.76 5.78 19.37
N LEU A 54 15.62 7.07 19.71
CA LEU A 54 15.96 7.59 21.05
C LEU A 54 14.75 7.63 22.00
N THR A 55 13.51 7.62 21.51
CA THR A 55 12.30 7.67 22.34
C THR A 55 11.81 6.31 22.81
N ASP A 56 12.19 5.21 22.18
CA ASP A 56 11.90 3.85 22.65
C ASP A 56 12.52 3.51 24.04
N LYS A 57 13.27 4.42 24.63
CA LYS A 57 13.89 4.27 25.97
C LYS A 57 13.32 5.15 27.06
N ALA A 58 12.25 5.92 26.80
CA ALA A 58 11.66 6.81 27.80
C ALA A 58 10.14 6.71 27.81
N SER A 59 9.61 5.60 28.30
CA SER A 59 8.23 5.51 28.76
C SER A 59 8.21 5.84 30.26
N ASP A 60 7.93 7.05 30.62
CA ASP A 60 7.06 7.46 31.73
C ASP A 60 7.20 8.96 31.99
N SER A 61 6.30 9.74 31.49
CA SER A 61 5.79 11.01 32.03
C SER A 61 5.22 11.87 30.90
N GLY A 62 3.97 12.26 31.03
CA GLY A 62 3.24 13.11 30.10
C GLY A 62 3.97 14.44 29.81
N ASP A 63 3.66 14.99 28.63
CA ASP A 63 4.17 16.24 28.07
C ASP A 63 5.64 16.21 27.57
N THR A 64 5.87 15.45 26.51
CA THR A 64 7.04 15.73 25.65
C THR A 64 6.58 16.33 24.34
N VAL A 65 6.53 17.67 24.28
CA VAL A 65 6.44 18.44 23.03
C VAL A 65 7.52 17.95 22.09
N LEU A 66 7.13 17.41 20.95
CA LEU A 66 7.99 16.91 19.87
C LEU A 66 8.89 18.04 19.34
N LYS A 67 10.04 18.27 19.97
CA LYS A 67 11.09 19.16 19.48
C LYS A 67 11.82 18.50 18.31
N GLY A 68 11.37 18.79 17.06
CA GLY A 68 12.02 18.33 15.83
C GLY A 68 11.08 18.02 14.67
N THR A 69 9.83 18.41 14.79
CA THR A 69 8.92 18.44 13.66
C THR A 69 9.36 19.57 12.72
N ILE A 70 9.57 19.27 11.42
CA ILE A 70 9.75 20.32 10.42
C ILE A 70 8.49 21.15 10.48
N LYS A 71 8.66 22.45 10.64
CA LYS A 71 7.55 23.39 10.53
C LYS A 71 7.40 23.78 9.07
N SER A 72 6.17 23.85 8.61
CA SER A 72 5.83 24.34 7.26
C SER A 72 6.50 25.68 6.96
N ASP A 73 6.54 26.59 7.95
CA ASP A 73 7.15 27.90 7.83
C ASP A 73 8.65 27.83 7.48
N GLN A 74 9.40 26.91 8.10
CA GLN A 74 10.83 26.74 7.82
C GLN A 74 11.07 26.16 6.42
N ALA A 75 10.19 25.27 5.97
CA ALA A 75 10.26 24.71 4.63
C ALA A 75 9.92 25.80 3.60
N PHE A 76 8.88 26.59 3.85
CA PHE A 76 8.52 27.72 3.00
C PHE A 76 9.70 28.70 2.87
N ASP A 77 10.25 29.17 4.01
CA ASP A 77 11.39 30.07 4.04
C ASP A 77 12.63 29.55 3.31
N HIS A 78 12.80 28.23 3.25
CA HIS A 78 13.91 27.59 2.54
C HIS A 78 13.74 27.68 1.02
N PHE A 79 12.52 27.46 0.52
CA PHE A 79 12.24 27.44 -0.92
C PHE A 79 11.87 28.81 -1.49
N ASP A 80 11.38 29.76 -0.68
CA ASP A 80 11.22 31.18 -1.05
C ASP A 80 12.62 31.84 -1.14
N ALA A 81 13.28 31.63 -2.27
CA ALA A 81 14.68 32.02 -2.43
C ALA A 81 14.85 33.55 -2.64
N ASN A 82 13.88 34.17 -3.29
CA ASN A 82 13.86 35.61 -3.58
C ASN A 82 13.29 36.44 -2.40
N LYS A 83 12.69 35.77 -1.38
CA LYS A 83 12.12 36.36 -0.17
C LYS A 83 10.97 37.33 -0.44
N ASP A 84 10.17 37.07 -1.45
CA ASP A 84 9.01 37.92 -1.79
C ASP A 84 7.71 37.48 -1.07
N GLY A 85 7.77 36.39 -0.28
CA GLY A 85 6.67 35.88 0.56
C GLY A 85 5.74 34.92 -0.18
N LYS A 86 6.14 34.41 -1.34
CA LYS A 86 5.42 33.42 -2.11
C LYS A 86 6.39 32.53 -2.90
N LEU A 87 6.00 31.30 -3.20
CA LEU A 87 6.75 30.45 -4.12
C LEU A 87 6.23 30.68 -5.55
N ASP A 88 7.13 31.06 -6.45
CA ASP A 88 6.87 31.05 -7.89
C ASP A 88 6.94 29.64 -8.47
N GLN A 89 6.65 29.45 -9.78
CA GLN A 89 6.70 28.14 -10.44
C GLN A 89 8.09 27.50 -10.33
N LYS A 90 9.16 28.28 -10.45
CA LYS A 90 10.52 27.76 -10.39
C LYS A 90 10.90 27.30 -8.99
N GLU A 91 10.54 28.06 -7.96
CA GLU A 91 10.78 27.74 -6.55
C GLU A 91 9.96 26.50 -6.14
N PHE A 92 8.73 26.39 -6.68
CA PHE A 92 7.93 25.18 -6.52
C PHE A 92 8.54 23.95 -7.22
N ASP A 93 9.10 24.11 -8.43
CA ASP A 93 9.84 23.03 -9.11
C ASP A 93 11.07 22.60 -8.33
N ASP A 94 11.80 23.52 -7.69
CA ASP A 94 12.93 23.22 -6.83
C ASP A 94 12.47 22.45 -5.56
N LEU A 95 11.30 22.82 -4.99
CA LEU A 95 10.67 22.06 -3.91
C LEU A 95 10.28 20.65 -4.36
N LEU A 96 9.65 20.48 -5.52
CA LEU A 96 9.29 19.17 -6.05
C LEU A 96 10.53 18.29 -6.28
N ALA A 97 11.61 18.85 -6.81
CA ALA A 97 12.86 18.15 -7.04
C ALA A 97 13.53 17.70 -5.74
N ASP A 98 13.31 18.39 -4.64
CA ASP A 98 13.77 17.96 -3.32
C ASP A 98 12.81 16.95 -2.66
N LEU A 99 11.51 17.14 -2.81
CA LEU A 99 10.49 16.28 -2.23
C LEU A 99 10.50 14.88 -2.84
N PHE A 100 10.61 14.78 -4.18
CA PHE A 100 10.53 13.52 -4.92
C PHE A 100 11.90 13.00 -5.34
N ARG A 101 12.45 12.08 -4.52
CA ARG A 101 13.79 11.51 -4.74
C ARG A 101 13.79 10.00 -4.52
N ASP A 102 14.70 9.32 -5.21
CA ASP A 102 15.01 7.93 -4.93
C ASP A 102 15.88 7.79 -3.66
N ALA A 103 16.08 6.56 -3.20
CA ALA A 103 16.87 6.27 -2.00
C ALA A 103 18.35 6.67 -2.09
N THR A 104 18.87 6.98 -3.30
CA THR A 104 20.22 7.51 -3.51
C THR A 104 20.27 9.04 -3.40
N GLY A 105 19.12 9.69 -3.25
CA GLY A 105 18.96 11.13 -3.23
C GLY A 105 18.90 11.78 -4.62
N LYS A 106 18.74 10.99 -5.69
CA LYS A 106 18.55 11.51 -7.04
C LYS A 106 17.08 11.91 -7.24
N PRO A 107 16.78 13.12 -7.78
CA PRO A 107 15.41 13.50 -8.09
C PRO A 107 14.75 12.55 -9.07
N HIS A 108 13.49 12.19 -8.80
CA HIS A 108 12.65 11.54 -9.80
C HIS A 108 12.33 12.50 -10.94
N PRO A 109 12.26 12.04 -12.19
CA PRO A 109 11.83 12.88 -13.29
C PRO A 109 10.37 13.30 -13.08
N ILE A 110 10.10 14.59 -13.24
CA ILE A 110 8.76 15.17 -13.12
C ILE A 110 8.39 15.77 -14.47
N ASP A 111 7.21 15.40 -14.96
CA ASP A 111 6.63 16.00 -16.16
C ASP A 111 6.26 17.45 -15.87
N GLY A 112 6.74 18.38 -16.71
CA GLY A 112 6.50 19.81 -16.53
C GLY A 112 5.01 20.21 -16.57
N THR A 113 4.19 19.46 -17.30
CA THR A 113 2.73 19.65 -17.33
C THR A 113 2.13 19.34 -15.96
N LYS A 114 2.51 18.22 -15.36
CA LYS A 114 2.06 17.83 -14.03
C LYS A 114 2.57 18.77 -12.95
N SER A 115 3.81 19.25 -13.06
CA SER A 115 4.32 20.30 -12.14
C SER A 115 3.47 21.57 -12.21
N SER A 116 3.17 22.05 -13.41
CA SER A 116 2.34 23.24 -13.61
C SER A 116 0.90 23.04 -13.12
N GLU A 117 0.34 21.84 -13.29
CA GLU A 117 -0.97 21.48 -12.73
C GLU A 117 -0.98 21.52 -11.20
N LEU A 118 0.04 20.96 -10.54
CA LEU A 118 0.17 21.02 -9.09
C LEU A 118 0.35 22.45 -8.59
N PHE A 119 1.19 23.24 -9.26
CA PHE A 119 1.36 24.66 -8.92
C PHE A 119 0.04 25.42 -9.02
N ALA A 120 -0.68 25.29 -10.14
CA ALA A 120 -1.99 25.92 -10.33
C ALA A 120 -3.04 25.46 -9.31
N MET A 121 -2.91 24.22 -8.81
CA MET A 121 -3.79 23.65 -7.80
C MET A 121 -3.57 24.26 -6.41
N PHE A 122 -2.31 24.50 -6.04
CA PHE A 122 -1.95 24.94 -4.71
C PHE A 122 -1.78 26.46 -4.57
N LYS A 123 -1.62 27.21 -5.67
CA LYS A 123 -1.55 28.66 -5.60
C LYS A 123 -2.89 29.28 -5.23
N ASP A 124 -2.86 30.41 -4.56
CA ASP A 124 -4.06 31.20 -4.29
C ASP A 124 -4.61 31.79 -5.61
N SER A 125 -5.93 31.78 -5.76
CA SER A 125 -6.59 32.27 -6.99
C SER A 125 -6.35 33.76 -7.26
N ALA A 126 -6.04 34.55 -6.24
CA ALA A 126 -5.79 36.00 -6.33
C ALA A 126 -4.31 36.34 -6.49
N GLU A 127 -3.40 35.35 -6.36
CA GLU A 127 -1.96 35.59 -6.40
C GLU A 127 -1.31 34.86 -7.59
N ASP A 128 -0.12 35.28 -7.97
CA ASP A 128 0.68 34.62 -9.01
C ASP A 128 1.61 33.53 -8.50
N GLY A 129 1.61 33.25 -7.17
CA GLY A 129 2.41 32.26 -6.49
C GLY A 129 1.68 31.57 -5.33
N ILE A 130 2.36 30.64 -4.66
CA ILE A 130 1.89 29.93 -3.48
C ILE A 130 2.31 30.73 -2.25
N THR A 131 1.36 31.39 -1.58
CA THR A 131 1.62 32.12 -0.34
C THR A 131 1.95 31.19 0.83
N LEU A 132 2.52 31.70 1.92
CA LEU A 132 2.74 30.91 3.15
C LEU A 132 1.46 30.23 3.62
N GLN A 133 0.30 30.90 3.56
CA GLN A 133 -0.97 30.31 4.00
C GLN A 133 -1.41 29.16 3.08
N ALA A 134 -1.28 29.31 1.78
CA ALA A 134 -1.56 28.25 0.81
C ALA A 134 -0.58 27.07 0.99
N PHE A 135 0.70 27.37 1.23
CA PHE A 135 1.73 26.37 1.50
C PHE A 135 1.45 25.57 2.78
N GLN A 136 0.99 26.21 3.85
CA GLN A 136 0.61 25.51 5.10
C GLN A 136 -0.55 24.54 4.86
N LYS A 137 -1.55 24.90 4.06
CA LYS A 137 -2.61 23.95 3.65
C LYS A 137 -2.05 22.78 2.82
N CYS A 138 -1.21 23.09 1.83
CA CYS A 138 -0.50 22.11 1.01
C CYS A 138 0.36 21.18 1.87
N TRP A 139 1.06 21.72 2.87
CA TRP A 139 1.84 20.96 3.84
C TRP A 139 0.98 19.93 4.56
N ASP A 140 -0.15 20.34 5.10
CA ASP A 140 -1.01 19.50 5.92
C ASP A 140 -1.73 18.40 5.14
N CYS A 141 -2.20 18.68 3.93
CA CYS A 141 -2.93 17.70 3.14
C CYS A 141 -2.02 16.82 2.29
N TRP A 142 -0.79 17.26 1.99
CA TRP A 142 0.05 16.64 0.97
C TRP A 142 1.48 16.35 1.42
N ILE A 143 2.32 17.39 1.66
CA ILE A 143 3.77 17.25 1.82
C ILE A 143 4.13 16.32 2.99
N LYS A 144 3.48 16.52 4.15
CA LYS A 144 3.76 15.69 5.34
C LYS A 144 3.48 14.21 5.13
N HIS A 145 2.47 13.86 4.29
CA HIS A 145 2.13 12.47 3.99
C HIS A 145 3.13 11.80 3.05
N ILE A 146 3.86 12.59 2.24
CA ILE A 146 4.95 12.11 1.39
C ILE A 146 6.20 11.87 2.22
N LEU A 147 6.52 12.81 3.13
CA LEU A 147 7.70 12.74 3.98
C LEU A 147 7.60 11.71 5.11
N ARG A 148 6.38 11.41 5.56
CA ARG A 148 6.07 10.46 6.63
C ARG A 148 4.86 9.62 6.24
N PRO A 149 5.06 8.66 5.35
CA PRO A 149 4.00 7.70 5.04
C PRO A 149 3.65 6.87 6.27
N ILE A 150 2.37 6.54 6.42
CA ILE A 150 1.88 5.53 7.35
C ILE A 150 1.43 4.36 6.50
N SER A 151 2.14 3.25 6.62
CA SER A 151 2.05 2.12 5.70
C SER A 151 1.14 1.01 6.22
N ALA A 152 0.44 0.34 5.30
CA ALA A 152 -0.27 -0.90 5.55
C ALA A 152 0.07 -1.94 4.47
N LEU A 153 0.54 -3.12 4.88
CA LEU A 153 0.67 -4.27 3.98
C LEU A 153 -0.63 -5.08 4.05
N VAL A 154 -1.28 -5.27 2.91
CA VAL A 154 -2.43 -6.16 2.74
C VAL A 154 -1.98 -7.42 2.02
N VAL A 155 -1.84 -8.50 2.78
CA VAL A 155 -1.54 -9.85 2.28
C VAL A 155 -2.86 -10.49 1.90
N VAL A 156 -3.11 -10.58 0.58
CA VAL A 156 -4.40 -10.97 0.04
C VAL A 156 -4.46 -12.48 -0.15
N ASP A 157 -5.38 -13.14 0.56
CA ASP A 157 -5.87 -14.50 0.34
C ASP A 157 -4.78 -15.58 0.13
N VAL A 158 -3.72 -15.57 0.91
CA VAL A 158 -2.66 -16.58 0.84
C VAL A 158 -3.13 -17.86 1.58
N GLN A 159 -4.16 -18.50 0.99
CA GLN A 159 -4.90 -19.62 1.55
C GLN A 159 -4.61 -20.93 0.80
N ASN A 160 -4.84 -22.08 1.48
CA ASN A 160 -4.49 -23.40 0.95
C ASN A 160 -5.19 -23.72 -0.38
N ASP A 161 -6.46 -23.35 -0.54
CA ASP A 161 -7.21 -23.61 -1.79
C ASP A 161 -6.63 -22.90 -3.00
N PHE A 162 -6.03 -21.71 -2.83
CA PHE A 162 -5.39 -20.96 -3.91
C PHE A 162 -3.95 -21.39 -4.20
N ILE A 163 -3.30 -22.11 -3.27
CA ILE A 163 -1.91 -22.55 -3.41
C ILE A 163 -1.83 -24.00 -3.89
N SER A 164 -2.51 -24.93 -3.21
CA SER A 164 -2.43 -26.35 -3.47
C SER A 164 -3.78 -27.06 -3.56
N GLY A 165 -4.87 -26.36 -3.24
CA GLY A 165 -6.23 -26.92 -3.18
C GLY A 165 -7.04 -26.75 -4.47
N SER A 166 -8.34 -26.57 -4.31
CA SER A 166 -9.34 -26.68 -5.37
C SER A 166 -9.24 -25.60 -6.46
N LEU A 167 -8.64 -24.44 -6.13
CA LEU A 167 -8.46 -23.30 -7.05
C LEU A 167 -6.99 -22.87 -7.11
N ALA A 168 -6.06 -23.83 -7.03
CA ALA A 168 -4.63 -23.55 -7.07
C ALA A 168 -4.23 -22.80 -8.34
N ILE A 169 -3.59 -21.61 -8.19
CA ILE A 169 -3.25 -20.72 -9.31
C ILE A 169 -2.25 -21.36 -10.29
N LYS A 170 -1.38 -22.27 -9.83
CA LYS A 170 -0.46 -23.01 -10.70
C LYS A 170 -1.15 -23.86 -11.76
N SER A 171 -2.43 -24.20 -11.57
CA SER A 171 -3.24 -24.92 -12.52
C SER A 171 -3.89 -24.00 -13.58
N GLN A 172 -3.81 -22.68 -13.37
CA GLN A 172 -4.40 -21.66 -14.21
C GLN A 172 -3.45 -21.25 -15.37
N PRO A 173 -3.92 -20.49 -16.38
CA PRO A 173 -3.13 -20.14 -17.57
C PRO A 173 -1.79 -19.47 -17.31
N ALA A 174 -1.66 -18.63 -16.29
CA ALA A 174 -0.39 -17.97 -15.95
C ALA A 174 0.68 -18.93 -15.41
N LYS A 175 0.28 -20.09 -14.88
CA LYS A 175 1.17 -21.12 -14.33
C LYS A 175 2.07 -20.65 -13.16
N GLU A 176 1.68 -19.59 -12.48
CA GLU A 176 2.40 -19.09 -11.32
C GLU A 176 2.12 -19.99 -10.09
N ASP A 177 3.14 -20.33 -9.29
CA ASP A 177 2.94 -21.14 -8.10
C ASP A 177 2.77 -20.24 -6.86
N GLY A 178 1.59 -20.31 -6.23
CA GLY A 178 1.31 -19.54 -5.01
C GLY A 178 2.26 -19.87 -3.85
N ALA A 179 2.87 -21.06 -3.83
CA ALA A 179 3.84 -21.43 -2.81
C ALA A 179 5.15 -20.62 -2.90
N ASP A 180 5.54 -20.19 -4.09
CA ASP A 180 6.75 -19.38 -4.31
C ASP A 180 6.61 -17.95 -3.73
N LEU A 181 5.38 -17.49 -3.52
CA LEU A 181 5.10 -16.16 -2.96
C LEU A 181 5.33 -16.11 -1.45
N VAL A 182 5.08 -17.23 -0.74
CA VAL A 182 5.12 -17.28 0.74
C VAL A 182 6.48 -16.83 1.29
N PRO A 183 7.64 -17.32 0.83
CA PRO A 183 8.94 -16.86 1.33
C PRO A 183 9.20 -15.37 1.03
N ILE A 184 8.69 -14.85 -0.08
CA ILE A 184 8.85 -13.41 -0.44
C ILE A 184 8.02 -12.55 0.50
N ILE A 185 6.77 -12.95 0.75
CA ILE A 185 5.86 -12.26 1.69
C ILE A 185 6.43 -12.30 3.10
N ASN A 186 6.92 -13.46 3.57
CA ASN A 186 7.59 -13.57 4.86
C ASN A 186 8.81 -12.66 4.95
N GLY A 187 9.61 -12.58 3.90
CA GLY A 187 10.74 -11.65 3.82
C GLY A 187 10.33 -10.18 3.97
N LEU A 188 9.18 -9.78 3.40
CA LEU A 188 8.61 -8.45 3.62
C LEU A 188 8.20 -8.24 5.07
N LEU A 189 7.48 -9.21 5.66
CA LEU A 189 7.02 -9.15 7.05
C LEU A 189 8.18 -9.07 8.05
N ASP A 190 9.30 -9.73 7.76
CA ASP A 190 10.46 -9.80 8.64
C ASP A 190 11.37 -8.56 8.54
N THR A 191 11.44 -7.92 7.36
CA THR A 191 12.50 -6.94 7.07
C THR A 191 12.00 -5.52 6.84
N VAL A 192 10.71 -5.34 6.55
CA VAL A 192 10.10 -4.04 6.28
C VAL A 192 9.28 -3.59 7.49
N PRO A 193 9.54 -2.41 8.06
CA PRO A 193 8.84 -1.93 9.24
C PRO A 193 7.47 -1.31 8.86
N PHE A 194 6.53 -2.15 8.40
CA PHE A 194 5.17 -1.70 8.16
C PHE A 194 4.48 -1.27 9.46
N ASP A 195 3.74 -0.16 9.41
CA ASP A 195 2.97 0.32 10.55
C ASP A 195 1.76 -0.57 10.83
N ASN A 196 1.19 -1.17 9.78
CA ASN A 196 0.02 -2.03 9.86
C ASN A 196 0.16 -3.24 8.94
N ILE A 197 -0.29 -4.40 9.40
CA ILE A 197 -0.31 -5.65 8.64
C ILE A 197 -1.72 -6.20 8.63
N ILE A 198 -2.23 -6.52 7.45
CA ILE A 198 -3.55 -7.03 7.21
C ILE A 198 -3.46 -8.32 6.39
N TYR A 199 -4.28 -9.31 6.74
CA TYR A 199 -4.47 -10.55 6.00
C TYR A 199 -5.92 -10.61 5.57
N SER A 200 -6.22 -10.58 4.27
CA SER A 200 -7.57 -10.89 3.82
C SER A 200 -7.75 -12.40 3.71
N GLN A 201 -8.95 -12.85 3.95
CA GLN A 201 -9.32 -14.26 3.96
C GLN A 201 -10.67 -14.45 3.29
N ASP A 202 -10.70 -15.15 2.16
CA ASP A 202 -11.95 -15.67 1.63
C ASP A 202 -12.56 -16.64 2.63
N TRP A 203 -13.84 -16.37 3.01
CA TRP A 203 -14.52 -17.12 4.06
C TRP A 203 -15.95 -17.43 3.65
N HIS A 204 -16.08 -18.32 2.65
CA HIS A 204 -17.34 -18.58 1.98
C HIS A 204 -18.23 -19.57 2.72
N PRO A 205 -19.54 -19.26 2.91
CA PRO A 205 -20.48 -20.26 3.38
C PRO A 205 -20.70 -21.36 2.33
N LYS A 206 -21.08 -22.58 2.75
CA LYS A 206 -21.27 -23.74 1.87
C LYS A 206 -22.21 -23.48 0.67
N LYS A 207 -23.16 -22.55 0.80
CA LYS A 207 -24.13 -22.22 -0.27
C LYS A 207 -23.78 -20.93 -1.01
N HIS A 208 -22.51 -20.55 -1.03
CA HIS A 208 -22.05 -19.30 -1.66
C HIS A 208 -22.37 -19.26 -3.17
N ILE A 209 -22.72 -18.07 -3.67
CA ILE A 209 -23.17 -17.84 -5.04
C ILE A 209 -22.07 -18.11 -6.09
N SER A 210 -20.81 -17.92 -5.72
CA SER A 210 -19.68 -18.10 -6.63
C SER A 210 -19.41 -19.55 -7.02
N PHE A 211 -19.97 -20.52 -6.28
CA PHE A 211 -19.67 -21.93 -6.52
C PHE A 211 -20.52 -22.50 -7.65
N PHE A 212 -19.86 -23.01 -8.67
CA PHE A 212 -20.51 -23.65 -9.81
C PHE A 212 -21.48 -24.77 -9.40
N ASP A 213 -21.13 -25.58 -8.42
CA ASP A 213 -21.95 -26.70 -7.95
C ASP A 213 -23.18 -26.25 -7.13
N ASN A 214 -23.31 -24.95 -6.84
CA ASN A 214 -24.49 -24.34 -6.21
C ASN A 214 -25.52 -23.78 -7.21
N LEU A 215 -25.29 -23.89 -8.53
CA LEU A 215 -26.18 -23.31 -9.55
C LEU A 215 -27.62 -23.76 -9.46
N ASN A 216 -27.89 -24.98 -8.98
CA ASN A 216 -29.21 -25.53 -8.85
C ASN A 216 -29.91 -25.23 -7.53
N LEU A 217 -29.32 -24.42 -6.66
CA LEU A 217 -29.96 -23.96 -5.43
C LEU A 217 -31.04 -22.91 -5.75
N PRO A 218 -32.08 -22.81 -4.89
CA PRO A 218 -33.08 -21.74 -5.03
C PRO A 218 -32.44 -20.35 -5.05
N GLY A 219 -32.98 -19.46 -5.89
CA GLY A 219 -32.49 -18.08 -6.02
C GLY A 219 -31.18 -17.95 -6.86
N ARG A 220 -30.87 -18.95 -7.68
CA ARG A 220 -29.73 -18.96 -8.61
C ARG A 220 -30.18 -18.84 -10.07
N ASP A 221 -31.26 -18.11 -10.31
CA ASP A 221 -31.74 -17.87 -11.66
C ASP A 221 -30.87 -16.79 -12.36
N PHE A 222 -30.57 -17.03 -13.63
CA PHE A 222 -29.82 -16.06 -14.43
C PHE A 222 -30.76 -14.95 -14.93
N ALA A 223 -30.20 -13.77 -15.07
CA ALA A 223 -30.87 -12.65 -15.71
C ALA A 223 -31.08 -12.96 -17.23
N GLU A 224 -32.12 -12.38 -17.82
CA GLU A 224 -32.46 -12.59 -19.24
C GLU A 224 -31.32 -12.16 -20.17
N ASP A 225 -30.54 -11.17 -19.78
CA ASP A 225 -29.38 -10.63 -20.50
C ASP A 225 -28.03 -11.22 -20.01
N SER A 226 -28.05 -12.33 -19.26
CA SER A 226 -26.83 -13.06 -18.95
C SER A 226 -26.17 -13.55 -20.24
N PRO A 227 -24.81 -13.39 -20.38
CA PRO A 227 -24.11 -13.74 -21.61
C PRO A 227 -24.17 -15.25 -21.94
N ILE A 228 -24.44 -16.07 -20.94
CA ILE A 228 -24.53 -17.53 -21.07
C ILE A 228 -25.83 -17.98 -20.43
N LYS A 229 -26.53 -18.95 -21.05
CA LYS A 229 -27.70 -19.60 -20.46
C LYS A 229 -27.28 -20.56 -19.36
N LYS A 230 -28.17 -20.81 -18.42
CA LYS A 230 -27.88 -21.65 -17.25
C LYS A 230 -27.50 -23.07 -17.61
N GLU A 231 -28.13 -23.64 -18.64
CA GLU A 231 -27.85 -24.98 -19.18
C GLU A 231 -26.48 -25.10 -19.85
N ASP A 232 -25.92 -23.98 -20.34
CA ASP A 232 -24.65 -23.95 -21.06
C ASP A 232 -23.49 -23.51 -20.12
N ALA A 233 -23.78 -23.17 -18.86
CA ALA A 233 -22.78 -22.67 -17.91
C ALA A 233 -21.80 -23.77 -17.50
N THR A 234 -20.52 -23.41 -17.46
CA THR A 234 -19.40 -24.26 -17.03
C THR A 234 -18.57 -23.57 -15.96
N LEU A 235 -17.59 -24.27 -15.39
CA LEU A 235 -16.59 -23.63 -14.55
C LEU A 235 -15.94 -22.47 -15.29
N PHE A 236 -15.71 -21.37 -14.55
CA PHE A 236 -15.13 -20.10 -15.04
C PHE A 236 -16.02 -19.30 -16.00
N SER A 237 -17.27 -19.73 -16.26
CA SER A 237 -18.24 -18.91 -16.98
C SER A 237 -18.56 -17.63 -16.18
N ASN A 238 -18.60 -16.49 -16.89
CA ASN A 238 -19.16 -15.26 -16.34
C ASN A 238 -20.64 -15.22 -16.61
N VAL A 239 -21.44 -15.06 -15.58
CA VAL A 239 -22.90 -15.06 -15.62
C VAL A 239 -23.48 -13.88 -14.88
N ILE A 240 -24.74 -13.56 -15.14
CA ILE A 240 -25.46 -12.54 -14.37
C ILE A 240 -26.63 -13.22 -13.66
N PHE A 241 -26.57 -13.23 -12.32
CA PHE A 241 -27.70 -13.67 -11.51
C PHE A 241 -28.79 -12.59 -11.45
N GLN A 242 -30.05 -13.00 -11.57
CA GLN A 242 -31.19 -12.09 -11.51
C GLN A 242 -31.31 -11.40 -10.15
N GLY A 243 -30.92 -12.10 -9.06
CA GLY A 243 -30.97 -11.61 -7.68
C GLY A 243 -32.34 -11.66 -7.03
N PRO A 244 -32.62 -10.87 -5.99
CA PRO A 244 -31.84 -9.73 -5.42
C PRO A 244 -30.63 -10.17 -4.56
N PRO A 245 -29.50 -9.45 -4.62
CA PRO A 245 -29.16 -8.41 -5.61
C PRO A 245 -28.80 -9.00 -6.97
N ARG A 246 -29.05 -8.26 -8.08
CA ARG A 246 -28.52 -8.61 -9.39
C ARG A 246 -27.00 -8.55 -9.33
N THR A 247 -26.33 -9.61 -9.79
CA THR A 247 -24.90 -9.79 -9.56
C THR A 247 -24.21 -10.42 -10.76
N ASP A 248 -23.15 -9.75 -11.27
CA ASP A 248 -22.20 -10.35 -12.19
C ASP A 248 -21.27 -11.28 -11.39
N GLN A 249 -21.10 -12.51 -11.88
CA GLN A 249 -20.37 -13.53 -11.14
C GLN A 249 -19.61 -14.47 -12.07
N THR A 250 -18.33 -14.69 -11.76
CA THR A 250 -17.58 -15.82 -12.30
C THR A 250 -17.89 -17.07 -11.48
N LEU A 251 -18.18 -18.17 -12.16
CA LEU A 251 -18.50 -19.46 -11.54
C LEU A 251 -17.21 -20.22 -11.21
N TRP A 252 -16.85 -20.21 -9.94
CA TRP A 252 -15.63 -20.83 -9.46
C TRP A 252 -15.85 -22.28 -9.01
N PRO A 253 -14.80 -23.12 -8.99
CA PRO A 253 -14.79 -24.34 -8.17
C PRO A 253 -15.08 -23.97 -6.71
N ARG A 254 -15.66 -24.89 -5.96
CA ARG A 254 -15.82 -24.71 -4.51
C ARG A 254 -14.46 -24.52 -3.84
N HIS A 255 -14.28 -23.42 -3.11
CA HIS A 255 -13.03 -23.04 -2.49
C HIS A 255 -13.27 -22.24 -1.20
N CYS A 256 -12.28 -22.18 -0.33
CA CYS A 256 -12.24 -21.37 0.89
C CYS A 256 -13.55 -21.43 1.71
N VAL A 257 -14.10 -22.65 1.83
CA VAL A 257 -15.33 -22.87 2.61
C VAL A 257 -15.04 -22.70 4.09
N GLN A 258 -15.87 -21.95 4.80
CA GLN A 258 -15.75 -21.68 6.23
C GLN A 258 -15.49 -22.97 7.03
N GLY A 259 -14.42 -22.93 7.84
CA GLY A 259 -14.02 -24.01 8.74
C GLY A 259 -13.41 -25.24 8.05
N THR A 260 -12.95 -25.10 6.81
CA THR A 260 -12.19 -26.16 6.10
C THR A 260 -10.71 -25.79 6.00
N GLU A 261 -9.84 -26.79 5.89
CA GLU A 261 -8.39 -26.61 5.67
C GLU A 261 -8.10 -25.75 4.41
N GLY A 262 -8.95 -25.83 3.38
CA GLY A 262 -8.82 -25.02 2.16
C GLY A 262 -8.93 -23.53 2.43
N ALA A 263 -9.75 -23.13 3.42
CA ALA A 263 -9.92 -21.73 3.84
C ALA A 263 -8.83 -21.24 4.80
N ASP A 264 -8.02 -22.13 5.36
CA ASP A 264 -6.92 -21.72 6.26
C ASP A 264 -5.79 -21.07 5.47
N PHE A 265 -5.08 -20.14 6.11
CA PHE A 265 -3.85 -19.59 5.56
C PHE A 265 -2.79 -20.68 5.37
N HIS A 266 -1.89 -20.49 4.40
CA HIS A 266 -0.81 -21.41 4.16
C HIS A 266 0.05 -21.57 5.44
N LYS A 267 0.36 -22.80 5.82
CA LYS A 267 1.04 -23.15 7.08
C LYS A 267 2.40 -22.46 7.30
N ASP A 268 3.09 -22.13 6.21
CA ASP A 268 4.40 -21.47 6.24
C ASP A 268 4.30 -19.94 6.11
N LEU A 269 3.09 -19.38 6.00
CA LEU A 269 2.90 -17.92 6.04
C LEU A 269 3.10 -17.41 7.46
N THR A 270 3.99 -16.45 7.64
CA THR A 270 4.19 -15.79 8.92
C THR A 270 2.96 -14.95 9.26
N MET A 271 2.30 -15.28 10.37
CA MET A 271 1.19 -14.50 10.91
C MET A 271 1.72 -13.53 11.97
N HIS A 272 1.71 -12.24 11.66
CA HIS A 272 2.15 -11.23 12.60
C HIS A 272 1.18 -11.12 13.80
N PRO A 273 1.67 -11.09 15.06
CA PRO A 273 0.79 -11.12 16.25
C PRO A 273 -0.23 -9.99 16.35
N LEU A 274 0.07 -8.83 15.74
CA LEU A 274 -0.81 -7.67 15.69
C LEU A 274 -1.49 -7.50 14.31
N GLY A 275 -1.39 -8.51 13.44
CA GLY A 275 -2.01 -8.49 12.12
C GLY A 275 -3.53 -8.59 12.21
N LEU A 276 -4.22 -7.74 11.46
CA LEU A 276 -5.68 -7.77 11.34
C LEU A 276 -6.07 -8.82 10.30
N ILE A 277 -6.97 -9.74 10.65
CA ILE A 277 -7.58 -10.66 9.68
C ILE A 277 -8.93 -10.08 9.25
N VAL A 278 -9.11 -9.89 7.95
CA VAL A 278 -10.34 -9.38 7.32
C VAL A 278 -10.98 -10.51 6.53
N GLN A 279 -12.06 -11.07 7.04
CA GLN A 279 -12.83 -12.10 6.36
C GLN A 279 -13.79 -11.46 5.34
N LYS A 280 -13.77 -11.96 4.10
CA LYS A 280 -14.61 -11.49 3.00
C LYS A 280 -15.40 -12.62 2.34
N GLY A 281 -16.39 -12.29 1.49
CA GLY A 281 -17.22 -13.28 0.82
C GLY A 281 -18.08 -14.10 1.76
N THR A 282 -18.48 -13.52 2.90
CA THR A 282 -19.30 -14.20 3.93
C THR A 282 -20.79 -14.22 3.62
N ASN A 283 -21.25 -13.38 2.69
CA ASN A 283 -22.64 -13.33 2.25
C ASN A 283 -22.89 -14.42 1.18
N PRO A 284 -23.84 -15.36 1.37
CA PRO A 284 -24.09 -16.43 0.42
C PRO A 284 -24.61 -15.94 -0.94
N ASN A 285 -25.09 -14.71 -1.06
CA ASN A 285 -25.78 -14.20 -2.25
C ASN A 285 -25.00 -13.14 -3.04
N ILE A 286 -23.83 -12.75 -2.57
CA ILE A 286 -22.93 -11.82 -3.27
C ILE A 286 -21.50 -12.12 -2.90
N ASP A 287 -20.61 -12.13 -3.87
CA ASP A 287 -19.20 -12.39 -3.70
C ASP A 287 -18.42 -11.12 -3.34
N SER A 288 -17.21 -11.27 -2.82
CA SER A 288 -16.31 -10.18 -2.43
C SER A 288 -14.90 -10.49 -2.89
N TYR A 289 -14.48 -9.89 -4.00
CA TYR A 289 -13.09 -9.98 -4.44
C TYR A 289 -12.20 -9.03 -3.63
N SER A 290 -12.67 -7.81 -3.42
CA SER A 290 -11.95 -6.80 -2.62
C SER A 290 -11.97 -7.12 -1.12
N ALA A 291 -10.86 -6.80 -0.45
CA ALA A 291 -10.81 -6.79 1.01
C ALA A 291 -11.63 -5.65 1.63
N PHE A 292 -12.10 -4.67 0.83
CA PHE A 292 -12.87 -3.51 1.30
C PHE A 292 -14.38 -3.67 1.15
N PHE A 293 -14.84 -4.24 0.02
CA PHE A 293 -16.26 -4.28 -0.34
C PHE A 293 -16.66 -5.62 -0.95
N ASP A 294 -17.96 -5.93 -0.92
CA ASP A 294 -18.53 -6.94 -1.81
C ASP A 294 -18.54 -6.43 -3.27
N ASN A 295 -18.74 -7.34 -4.24
CA ASN A 295 -18.69 -7.01 -5.66
C ASN A 295 -19.76 -6.00 -6.10
N GLY A 296 -20.85 -5.86 -5.36
CA GLY A 296 -21.90 -4.88 -5.60
C GLY A 296 -21.71 -3.56 -4.86
N LYS A 297 -20.67 -3.44 -4.04
CA LYS A 297 -20.45 -2.32 -3.10
C LYS A 297 -21.66 -2.04 -2.20
N LEU A 298 -22.44 -3.09 -1.88
CA LEU A 298 -23.60 -3.00 -0.99
C LEU A 298 -23.22 -3.13 0.49
N ALA A 299 -22.16 -3.85 0.77
CA ALA A 299 -21.58 -3.99 2.10
C ALA A 299 -20.08 -3.74 2.06
N LYS A 300 -19.55 -3.24 3.17
CA LYS A 300 -18.11 -3.03 3.39
C LYS A 300 -17.62 -3.89 4.54
N THR A 301 -16.34 -4.22 4.50
CA THR A 301 -15.63 -4.78 5.65
C THR A 301 -15.23 -3.66 6.62
N GLU A 302 -14.63 -4.02 7.75
CA GLU A 302 -14.05 -3.06 8.69
C GLU A 302 -12.72 -2.43 8.22
N LEU A 303 -12.15 -2.90 7.10
CA LEU A 303 -10.77 -2.55 6.70
C LEU A 303 -10.57 -1.04 6.53
N ASP A 304 -11.41 -0.37 5.75
CA ASP A 304 -11.28 1.07 5.50
C ASP A 304 -11.33 1.90 6.80
N GLU A 305 -12.28 1.55 7.69
CA GLU A 305 -12.41 2.20 8.98
C GLU A 305 -11.14 2.02 9.84
N LYS A 306 -10.61 0.79 9.90
CA LYS A 306 -9.38 0.47 10.65
C LYS A 306 -8.15 1.17 10.09
N LEU A 307 -8.02 1.25 8.77
CA LEU A 307 -6.91 1.97 8.14
C LEU A 307 -7.01 3.49 8.41
N LYS A 308 -8.20 4.07 8.33
CA LYS A 308 -8.44 5.48 8.65
C LYS A 308 -8.19 5.82 10.11
N GLU A 309 -8.63 4.97 11.05
CA GLU A 309 -8.33 5.10 12.49
C GLU A 309 -6.83 5.15 12.76
N LYS A 310 -6.04 4.40 11.99
CA LYS A 310 -4.57 4.36 12.08
C LYS A 310 -3.87 5.47 11.29
N GLY A 311 -4.62 6.28 10.54
CA GLY A 311 -4.07 7.35 9.71
C GLY A 311 -3.26 6.85 8.51
N VAL A 312 -3.52 5.62 8.04
CA VAL A 312 -2.81 5.02 6.91
C VAL A 312 -2.90 5.90 5.68
N THR A 313 -1.77 6.10 5.01
CA THR A 313 -1.64 6.85 3.77
C THR A 313 -1.34 5.95 2.58
N ASP A 314 -0.58 4.87 2.81
CA ASP A 314 -0.03 3.98 1.79
C ASP A 314 -0.50 2.55 2.00
N VAL A 315 -1.14 1.98 0.99
CA VAL A 315 -1.58 0.59 0.98
C VAL A 315 -0.70 -0.20 -0.01
N TYR A 316 0.05 -1.14 0.53
CA TYR A 316 0.83 -2.13 -0.21
C TYR A 316 0.00 -3.39 -0.35
N THR A 317 -0.18 -3.89 -1.56
CA THR A 317 -0.92 -5.13 -1.84
C THR A 317 0.00 -6.21 -2.37
N CYS A 318 -0.17 -7.44 -1.90
CA CYS A 318 0.49 -8.64 -2.41
C CYS A 318 -0.40 -9.86 -2.18
N GLY A 319 -0.07 -11.01 -2.74
CA GLY A 319 -0.80 -12.26 -2.53
C GLY A 319 -1.53 -12.79 -3.77
N ILE A 320 -2.74 -13.33 -3.63
CA ILE A 320 -3.47 -14.12 -4.64
C ILE A 320 -4.92 -13.66 -4.79
N ALA A 321 -5.47 -13.53 -6.00
CA ALA A 321 -4.80 -13.54 -7.28
C ALA A 321 -4.64 -12.11 -7.78
N THR A 322 -3.49 -11.84 -8.46
CA THR A 322 -3.15 -10.51 -8.98
C THR A 322 -4.28 -9.90 -9.79
N ASP A 323 -4.93 -10.68 -10.64
CA ASP A 323 -5.98 -10.25 -11.57
C ASP A 323 -7.41 -10.40 -11.02
N VAL A 324 -7.57 -10.80 -9.75
CA VAL A 324 -8.87 -10.88 -9.06
C VAL A 324 -8.79 -10.14 -7.72
N CYS A 325 -8.59 -10.84 -6.60
CA CYS A 325 -8.69 -10.24 -5.26
C CYS A 325 -7.66 -9.13 -5.01
N VAL A 326 -6.42 -9.29 -5.49
CA VAL A 326 -5.38 -8.24 -5.38
C VAL A 326 -5.76 -7.03 -6.24
N SER A 327 -6.26 -7.25 -7.47
CA SER A 327 -6.72 -6.18 -8.36
C SER A 327 -7.84 -5.36 -7.74
N PHE A 328 -8.90 -6.04 -7.29
CA PHE A 328 -10.07 -5.38 -6.70
C PHE A 328 -9.70 -4.65 -5.40
N THR A 329 -8.88 -5.26 -4.54
CA THR A 329 -8.39 -4.62 -3.31
C THR A 329 -7.55 -3.38 -3.62
N SER A 330 -6.64 -3.46 -4.60
CA SER A 330 -5.80 -2.32 -4.99
C SER A 330 -6.62 -1.18 -5.59
N ASN A 331 -7.58 -1.50 -6.47
CA ASN A 331 -8.45 -0.49 -7.09
C ASN A 331 -9.34 0.20 -6.07
N ASP A 332 -9.94 -0.56 -5.15
CA ASP A 332 -10.77 0.02 -4.09
C ASP A 332 -9.94 0.87 -3.12
N ALA A 333 -8.70 0.45 -2.80
CA ALA A 333 -7.78 1.28 -2.02
C ALA A 333 -7.53 2.64 -2.70
N GLN A 334 -7.31 2.66 -4.02
CA GLN A 334 -7.14 3.90 -4.78
C GLN A 334 -8.41 4.76 -4.78
N ASP A 335 -9.58 4.14 -4.99
CA ASP A 335 -10.88 4.84 -4.99
C ASP A 335 -11.23 5.42 -3.61
N LEU A 336 -10.73 4.80 -2.53
CA LEU A 336 -10.85 5.28 -1.14
C LEU A 336 -9.82 6.37 -0.78
N GLY A 337 -8.86 6.65 -1.68
CA GLY A 337 -7.89 7.71 -1.51
C GLY A 337 -6.54 7.28 -0.91
N TYR A 338 -6.25 6.00 -0.84
CA TYR A 338 -4.92 5.53 -0.43
C TYR A 338 -3.93 5.61 -1.61
N ARG A 339 -2.68 5.96 -1.33
CA ARG A 339 -1.58 5.75 -2.28
C ARG A 339 -1.34 4.25 -2.35
N THR A 340 -1.45 3.65 -3.54
CA THR A 340 -1.48 2.19 -3.66
C THR A 340 -0.25 1.67 -4.39
N ILE A 341 0.37 0.64 -3.81
CA ILE A 341 1.58 0.01 -4.28
C ILE A 341 1.33 -1.49 -4.42
N LEU A 342 1.43 -2.02 -5.64
CA LEU A 342 1.41 -3.47 -5.87
C LEU A 342 2.84 -4.02 -5.78
N VAL A 343 3.05 -5.01 -4.92
CA VAL A 343 4.33 -5.72 -4.83
C VAL A 343 4.30 -6.92 -5.79
N ASP A 344 4.88 -6.73 -6.98
CA ASP A 344 4.70 -7.60 -8.13
C ASP A 344 5.22 -9.03 -7.90
N ASN A 345 6.46 -9.17 -7.48
CA ASN A 345 7.06 -10.49 -7.25
C ASN A 345 6.57 -11.20 -5.97
N ALA A 346 5.72 -10.54 -5.19
CA ALA A 346 5.01 -11.12 -4.03
C ALA A 346 3.52 -11.38 -4.36
N SER A 347 3.13 -11.28 -5.63
CA SER A 347 1.76 -11.49 -6.11
C SER A 347 1.75 -12.48 -7.25
N GLY A 348 0.74 -13.37 -7.27
CA GLY A 348 0.56 -14.36 -8.33
C GLY A 348 -0.87 -14.33 -8.85
N GLY A 349 -1.05 -14.53 -10.16
CA GLY A 349 -2.34 -14.38 -10.84
C GLY A 349 -2.80 -15.59 -11.64
N ILE A 350 -3.95 -15.43 -12.26
CA ILE A 350 -4.67 -16.47 -13.02
C ILE A 350 -4.27 -16.45 -14.48
N THR A 351 -4.28 -15.26 -15.11
CA THR A 351 -4.03 -15.09 -16.55
C THR A 351 -2.97 -14.03 -16.82
N PRO A 352 -2.05 -14.22 -17.78
CA PRO A 352 -1.07 -13.20 -18.16
C PRO A 352 -1.72 -11.87 -18.57
N GLU A 353 -2.84 -11.94 -19.31
CA GLU A 353 -3.59 -10.78 -19.78
C GLU A 353 -4.24 -10.03 -18.61
N GLY A 354 -4.84 -10.74 -17.65
CA GLY A 354 -5.45 -10.19 -16.46
C GLY A 354 -4.41 -9.50 -15.55
N ILE A 355 -3.25 -10.15 -15.34
CA ILE A 355 -2.13 -9.59 -14.59
C ILE A 355 -1.66 -8.28 -15.24
N SER A 356 -1.45 -8.28 -16.58
CA SER A 356 -1.05 -7.07 -17.31
C SER A 356 -2.09 -5.96 -17.21
N LYS A 357 -3.38 -6.31 -17.34
CA LYS A 357 -4.48 -5.35 -17.18
C LYS A 357 -4.48 -4.73 -15.79
N THR A 358 -4.38 -5.53 -14.74
CA THR A 358 -4.32 -5.05 -13.35
C THR A 358 -3.19 -4.05 -13.14
N LYS A 359 -1.98 -4.37 -13.61
CA LYS A 359 -0.82 -3.46 -13.52
C LYS A 359 -1.07 -2.13 -14.24
N ASN A 360 -1.73 -2.16 -15.40
CA ASN A 360 -2.08 -0.96 -16.17
C ASN A 360 -3.16 -0.14 -15.47
N ASP A 361 -4.20 -0.78 -14.94
CA ASP A 361 -5.29 -0.12 -14.20
C ASP A 361 -4.76 0.61 -12.96
N ILE A 362 -3.88 -0.03 -12.18
CA ILE A 362 -3.24 0.58 -11.01
C ILE A 362 -2.41 1.80 -11.43
N LYS A 363 -1.61 1.70 -12.49
CA LYS A 363 -0.81 2.82 -13.00
C LYS A 363 -1.66 3.95 -13.54
N ALA A 364 -2.78 3.66 -14.20
CA ALA A 364 -3.71 4.66 -14.74
C ALA A 364 -4.31 5.56 -13.64
N LYS A 365 -4.39 5.06 -12.41
CA LYS A 365 -4.82 5.78 -11.21
C LYS A 365 -3.63 6.26 -10.35
N HIS A 366 -2.44 6.39 -10.94
CA HIS A 366 -1.21 6.84 -10.29
C HIS A 366 -0.67 5.94 -9.16
N GLY A 367 -1.09 4.68 -9.08
CA GLY A 367 -0.42 3.68 -8.25
C GLY A 367 0.89 3.22 -8.91
N ILE A 368 1.74 2.56 -8.15
CA ILE A 368 3.02 2.04 -8.64
C ILE A 368 3.12 0.52 -8.47
N ILE A 369 3.98 -0.06 -9.29
CA ILE A 369 4.31 -1.49 -9.29
C ILE A 369 5.77 -1.60 -8.93
N VAL A 370 6.10 -2.36 -7.89
CA VAL A 370 7.47 -2.51 -7.38
C VAL A 370 7.79 -3.97 -7.07
N ASN A 371 9.08 -4.27 -6.95
CA ASN A 371 9.53 -5.54 -6.37
C ASN A 371 9.68 -5.43 -4.84
N SER A 372 9.66 -6.55 -4.16
CA SER A 372 9.81 -6.62 -2.70
C SER A 372 11.09 -5.94 -2.18
N SER A 373 12.17 -5.94 -2.97
CA SER A 373 13.43 -5.28 -2.62
C SER A 373 13.36 -3.75 -2.54
N GLU A 374 12.34 -3.13 -3.16
CA GLU A 374 12.17 -1.67 -3.20
C GLU A 374 11.25 -1.16 -2.09
N VAL A 375 10.46 -2.06 -1.47
CA VAL A 375 9.40 -1.71 -0.53
C VAL A 375 9.91 -1.02 0.73
N LYS A 376 11.05 -1.46 1.26
CA LYS A 376 11.60 -0.90 2.49
C LYS A 376 11.90 0.59 2.40
N ASP A 377 12.51 1.02 1.29
CA ASP A 377 12.86 2.42 1.09
C ASP A 377 11.61 3.31 0.91
N LEU A 378 10.54 2.76 0.31
CA LEU A 378 9.25 3.43 0.18
C LEU A 378 8.58 3.60 1.55
N VAL A 379 8.48 2.53 2.33
CA VAL A 379 7.89 2.55 3.69
C VAL A 379 8.62 3.52 4.61
N GLN A 380 9.94 3.60 4.49
CA GLN A 380 10.76 4.52 5.28
C GLN A 380 10.78 5.97 4.74
N GLY A 381 10.08 6.26 3.64
CA GLY A 381 10.07 7.58 3.00
C GLY A 381 11.43 7.99 2.41
N LEU A 382 12.34 7.03 2.17
CA LEU A 382 13.64 7.26 1.52
C LEU A 382 13.53 7.30 0.00
N ASN A 383 12.62 6.52 -0.56
CA ASN A 383 12.21 6.58 -1.96
C ASN A 383 10.81 7.20 -2.03
N ARG A 384 10.68 8.34 -2.71
CA ARG A 384 9.43 9.12 -2.78
C ARG A 384 9.05 9.34 -4.25
N PRO A 385 8.41 8.34 -4.92
CA PRO A 385 8.01 8.44 -6.32
C PRO A 385 6.99 9.57 -6.54
N PHE A 386 7.16 10.31 -7.63
CA PHE A 386 6.29 11.43 -7.97
C PHE A 386 4.82 10.99 -8.19
N GLU A 387 4.59 9.83 -8.79
CA GLU A 387 3.27 9.29 -9.09
C GLU A 387 2.41 9.17 -7.83
N LEU A 388 2.97 8.62 -6.74
CA LEU A 388 2.25 8.50 -5.46
C LEU A 388 1.98 9.88 -4.84
N GLY A 389 2.91 10.81 -5.00
CA GLY A 389 2.72 12.18 -4.56
C GLY A 389 1.64 12.90 -5.37
N TYR A 390 1.64 12.73 -6.68
CA TYR A 390 0.64 13.31 -7.57
C TYR A 390 -0.77 12.78 -7.25
N ALA A 391 -0.91 11.45 -7.07
CA ALA A 391 -2.16 10.83 -6.62
C ALA A 391 -2.71 11.49 -5.33
N LYS A 392 -1.82 11.72 -4.36
CA LYS A 392 -2.21 12.37 -3.09
C LYS A 392 -2.60 13.83 -3.27
N ALA A 393 -1.89 14.58 -4.11
CA ALA A 393 -2.21 15.99 -4.37
C ALA A 393 -3.62 16.18 -4.96
N LEU A 394 -4.03 15.29 -5.89
CA LEU A 394 -5.36 15.33 -6.49
C LEU A 394 -6.49 15.23 -5.45
N GLN A 395 -6.26 14.56 -4.32
CA GLN A 395 -7.22 14.44 -3.23
C GLN A 395 -7.31 15.69 -2.35
N CYS A 396 -6.31 16.57 -2.38
CA CYS A 396 -6.35 17.84 -1.64
C CYS A 396 -7.32 18.88 -2.23
N LYS A 397 -7.88 18.60 -3.41
CA LYS A 397 -8.87 19.47 -4.09
C LYS A 397 -10.32 19.28 -3.61
N SER A 398 -10.62 18.13 -2.99
CA SER A 398 -12.00 17.71 -2.63
C SER A 398 -12.44 18.21 -1.26
#